data_cba78193385042eb94183083c16ac108
#
_entry.id   cba78193385042eb94183083c16ac108
#
_cell.length_a   1.000
_cell.length_b   1.000
_cell.length_c   1.000
_cell.angle_alpha   90.00
_cell.angle_beta   90.00
_cell.angle_gamma   90.00
#
_symmetry.space_group_name_H-M   'P 1'
#
loop_
_entity.id
_entity.type
_entity.pdbx_description
1 polymer ?
#
loop_
_entity_poly.entity_id
_entity_poly.type
_entity_poly.pdbx_seq_one_letter_code
_entity_poly.pdbx_strand_id
1 'polypeptide(L)'
;MLATTLAPSASAIPAEASPAEVLTEVARICASDLAPAARAIDEGAYPGDILRRFAAAGAFGLHARAGGALNDAVAAMTTMAQTCVSTGFMAWCQNTLAWYLMMSDNAALRARLLPKVVSGEVLGGTGLSNPMKSFFGIETLKLRGTRVEGGYRVKGLLPWVSNLGPDHFFGAVFALEGREGQPVMALIDCADPAVTLKPCEPFLAMDGTGTYAVQVRDLFIPDDLVLAHEAMPFVKKMRAGFILLQAGMAFGLMRDCLAMMGEVDGPLGHVNRYLPMQASDLANEIEALEAEVAALCASVDDPSPGFFRRVVAARLAAGDASVAAANAAMLHCGARGYVAAHRCQRRLRESYFVAIVTPATKQLRLMLDQLPA
;
A
#
# COMPACT_ATOMS: atom_id res chain seq x y z
N MET A 1 -7.20 -32.70 -21.79
CA MET A 1 -8.50 -32.11 -21.54
C MET A 1 -9.08 -32.74 -20.30
N LEU A 2 -9.05 -32.06 -19.19
CA LEU A 2 -9.91 -32.26 -18.02
C LEU A 2 -9.79 -30.95 -17.23
N ALA A 3 -10.74 -30.04 -17.45
CA ALA A 3 -10.92 -28.86 -16.67
C ALA A 3 -11.47 -29.28 -15.29
N THR A 4 -10.61 -29.27 -14.28
CA THR A 4 -11.04 -29.42 -12.90
C THR A 4 -11.54 -28.07 -12.44
N THR A 5 -12.84 -27.86 -12.51
CA THR A 5 -13.55 -26.78 -11.85
C THR A 5 -13.39 -26.94 -10.34
N LEU A 6 -12.48 -26.16 -9.75
CA LEU A 6 -12.44 -25.97 -8.30
C LEU A 6 -13.69 -25.19 -7.89
N ALA A 7 -14.62 -25.89 -7.23
CA ALA A 7 -15.75 -25.26 -6.59
C ALA A 7 -15.30 -24.31 -5.47
N PRO A 8 -15.89 -23.11 -5.33
CA PRO A 8 -15.51 -22.18 -4.27
C PRO A 8 -16.08 -22.68 -2.94
N SER A 9 -15.24 -23.21 -2.06
CA SER A 9 -15.56 -23.28 -0.64
C SER A 9 -15.19 -21.95 0.02
N ALA A 10 -15.95 -20.91 -0.28
CA ALA A 10 -15.88 -19.67 0.47
C ALA A 10 -16.88 -19.78 1.62
N SER A 11 -16.39 -20.05 2.83
CA SER A 11 -17.11 -19.64 4.02
C SER A 11 -17.08 -18.11 4.03
N ALA A 12 -18.15 -17.47 3.57
CA ALA A 12 -18.30 -16.01 3.68
C ALA A 12 -18.27 -15.64 5.17
N ILE A 13 -17.27 -14.89 5.60
CA ILE A 13 -17.25 -14.33 6.94
C ILE A 13 -18.38 -13.30 7.02
N PRO A 14 -19.25 -13.35 8.04
CA PRO A 14 -20.33 -12.39 8.20
C PRO A 14 -19.82 -10.96 8.22
N ALA A 15 -20.61 -9.99 7.77
CA ALA A 15 -20.28 -8.55 7.82
C ALA A 15 -19.98 -8.04 9.24
N GLU A 16 -20.28 -8.82 10.25
CA GLU A 16 -20.08 -8.56 11.69
C GLU A 16 -18.85 -9.26 12.29
N ALA A 17 -18.00 -9.93 11.50
CA ALA A 17 -16.83 -10.62 12.02
C ALA A 17 -15.90 -9.65 12.76
N SER A 18 -15.40 -10.07 13.91
CA SER A 18 -14.44 -9.28 14.71
C SER A 18 -13.10 -9.10 13.96
N PRO A 19 -12.30 -8.06 14.28
CA PRO A 19 -10.97 -7.92 13.69
C PRO A 19 -10.11 -9.18 13.86
N ALA A 20 -10.19 -9.87 14.99
CA ALA A 20 -9.43 -11.09 15.25
C ALA A 20 -9.83 -12.26 14.31
N GLU A 21 -11.13 -12.42 14.04
CA GLU A 21 -11.62 -13.43 13.09
C GLU A 21 -11.17 -13.11 11.67
N VAL A 22 -11.22 -11.83 11.26
CA VAL A 22 -10.69 -11.39 9.96
C VAL A 22 -9.20 -11.69 9.84
N LEU A 23 -8.40 -11.36 10.85
CA LEU A 23 -6.96 -11.63 10.85
C LEU A 23 -6.64 -13.12 10.78
N THR A 24 -7.44 -13.96 11.45
CA THR A 24 -7.33 -15.42 11.38
C THR A 24 -7.58 -15.92 9.96
N GLU A 25 -8.64 -15.43 9.31
CA GLU A 25 -8.95 -15.82 7.93
C GLU A 25 -7.93 -15.29 6.93
N VAL A 26 -7.43 -14.06 7.13
CA VAL A 26 -6.30 -13.51 6.35
C VAL A 26 -5.07 -14.43 6.44
N ALA A 27 -4.71 -14.88 7.64
CA ALA A 27 -3.59 -15.81 7.83
C ALA A 27 -3.84 -17.15 7.12
N ARG A 28 -5.07 -17.68 7.16
CA ARG A 28 -5.44 -18.89 6.43
C ARG A 28 -5.29 -18.73 4.92
N ILE A 29 -5.81 -17.63 4.35
CA ILE A 29 -5.67 -17.32 2.92
C ILE A 29 -4.19 -17.15 2.54
N CYS A 30 -3.40 -16.50 3.38
CA CYS A 30 -1.96 -16.36 3.16
C CYS A 30 -1.28 -17.73 3.07
N ALA A 31 -1.61 -18.68 3.93
CA ALA A 31 -1.01 -20.00 3.93
C ALA A 31 -1.48 -20.88 2.75
N SER A 32 -2.80 -20.87 2.47
CA SER A 32 -3.41 -21.79 1.48
C SER A 32 -3.30 -21.30 0.03
N ASP A 33 -3.37 -19.98 -0.19
CA ASP A 33 -3.50 -19.41 -1.54
C ASP A 33 -2.34 -18.49 -1.93
N LEU A 34 -1.93 -17.60 -1.01
CA LEU A 34 -0.92 -16.62 -1.32
C LEU A 34 0.49 -17.21 -1.33
N ALA A 35 0.83 -18.06 -0.37
CA ALA A 35 2.17 -18.63 -0.27
C ALA A 35 2.57 -19.44 -1.52
N PRO A 36 1.71 -20.32 -2.08
CA PRO A 36 2.00 -21.00 -3.33
C PRO A 36 2.13 -20.07 -4.53
N ALA A 37 1.38 -18.95 -4.55
CA ALA A 37 1.36 -17.99 -5.65
C ALA A 37 2.48 -16.94 -5.58
N ALA A 38 3.14 -16.78 -4.42
CA ALA A 38 4.03 -15.64 -4.14
C ALA A 38 5.18 -15.50 -5.14
N ARG A 39 5.72 -16.60 -5.67
CA ARG A 39 6.74 -16.57 -6.71
C ARG A 39 6.20 -16.07 -8.05
N ALA A 40 5.06 -16.59 -8.48
CA ALA A 40 4.43 -16.16 -9.73
C ALA A 40 4.03 -14.68 -9.67
N ILE A 41 3.59 -14.20 -8.49
CA ILE A 41 3.28 -12.79 -8.27
C ILE A 41 4.55 -11.92 -8.37
N ASP A 42 5.67 -12.34 -7.80
CA ASP A 42 6.96 -11.63 -7.94
C ASP A 42 7.38 -11.54 -9.42
N GLU A 43 7.09 -12.59 -10.21
CA GLU A 43 7.38 -12.73 -11.64
C GLU A 43 6.33 -12.09 -12.57
N GLY A 44 5.31 -11.38 -12.04
CA GLY A 44 4.37 -10.57 -12.82
C GLY A 44 2.92 -11.04 -12.84
N ALA A 45 2.56 -12.16 -12.20
CA ALA A 45 1.17 -12.60 -12.12
C ALA A 45 0.35 -11.69 -11.18
N TYR A 46 -0.70 -11.05 -11.70
CA TYR A 46 -1.59 -10.24 -10.87
C TYR A 46 -2.57 -11.12 -10.07
N PRO A 47 -2.59 -11.06 -8.72
CA PRO A 47 -3.37 -11.96 -7.87
C PRO A 47 -4.81 -11.47 -7.62
N GLY A 48 -5.56 -11.08 -8.64
CA GLY A 48 -6.89 -10.48 -8.50
C GLY A 48 -7.86 -11.33 -7.70
N ASP A 49 -7.88 -12.66 -7.92
CA ASP A 49 -8.77 -13.57 -7.19
C ASP A 49 -8.38 -13.70 -5.71
N ILE A 50 -7.09 -13.69 -5.40
CA ILE A 50 -6.60 -13.70 -4.01
C ILE A 50 -7.00 -12.40 -3.31
N LEU A 51 -6.88 -11.24 -4.00
CA LEU A 51 -7.33 -9.96 -3.45
C LEU A 51 -8.84 -9.97 -3.16
N ARG A 52 -9.67 -10.52 -4.06
CA ARG A 52 -11.11 -10.66 -3.82
C ARG A 52 -11.43 -11.60 -2.64
N ARG A 53 -10.62 -12.64 -2.41
CA ARG A 53 -10.76 -13.50 -1.23
C ARG A 53 -10.42 -12.75 0.06
N PHE A 54 -9.38 -11.93 0.09
CA PHE A 54 -9.08 -11.05 1.23
C PHE A 54 -10.22 -10.05 1.47
N ALA A 55 -10.79 -9.49 0.42
CA ALA A 55 -11.96 -8.62 0.53
C ALA A 55 -13.17 -9.34 1.14
N ALA A 56 -13.48 -10.55 0.65
CA ALA A 56 -14.56 -11.39 1.18
C ALA A 56 -14.34 -11.75 2.66
N ALA A 57 -13.08 -11.87 3.10
CA ALA A 57 -12.71 -12.02 4.50
C ALA A 57 -12.85 -10.71 5.31
N GLY A 58 -13.14 -9.58 4.66
CA GLY A 58 -13.28 -8.28 5.31
C GLY A 58 -11.99 -7.51 5.56
N ALA A 59 -10.88 -7.93 4.94
CA ALA A 59 -9.56 -7.35 5.18
C ALA A 59 -9.41 -5.90 4.68
N PHE A 60 -10.18 -5.49 3.67
CA PHE A 60 -10.14 -4.14 3.12
C PHE A 60 -11.14 -3.15 3.76
N GLY A 61 -11.85 -3.58 4.78
CA GLY A 61 -12.83 -2.76 5.48
C GLY A 61 -12.55 -2.54 6.95
N LEU A 62 -11.45 -3.08 7.50
CA LEU A 62 -11.18 -3.07 8.93
C LEU A 62 -11.17 -1.67 9.54
N HIS A 63 -10.57 -0.69 8.86
CA HIS A 63 -10.53 0.71 9.30
C HIS A 63 -11.79 1.51 8.91
N ALA A 64 -12.66 0.95 8.03
CA ALA A 64 -13.86 1.62 7.53
C ALA A 64 -15.14 1.22 8.29
N ARG A 65 -15.06 0.29 9.22
CA ARG A 65 -16.19 -0.17 10.04
C ARG A 65 -16.51 0.82 11.14
N ALA A 66 -17.74 0.78 11.65
CA ALA A 66 -18.07 1.47 12.90
C ALA A 66 -17.18 0.94 14.03
N GLY A 67 -16.41 1.83 14.67
CA GLY A 67 -15.42 1.45 15.69
C GLY A 67 -14.17 0.75 15.16
N GLY A 68 -13.96 0.70 13.85
CA GLY A 68 -12.77 0.13 13.23
C GLY A 68 -11.52 0.97 13.50
N ALA A 69 -10.38 0.30 13.64
CA ALA A 69 -9.11 0.94 13.88
C ALA A 69 -8.17 0.83 12.67
N LEU A 70 -7.43 1.90 12.39
CA LEU A 70 -6.44 1.91 11.32
C LEU A 70 -5.37 0.82 11.55
N ASN A 71 -5.03 0.55 12.81
CA ASN A 71 -4.07 -0.48 13.19
C ASN A 71 -4.51 -1.89 12.80
N ASP A 72 -5.81 -2.20 12.77
CA ASP A 72 -6.30 -3.51 12.32
C ASP A 72 -6.03 -3.73 10.84
N ALA A 73 -6.18 -2.68 10.02
CA ALA A 73 -5.80 -2.73 8.61
C ALA A 73 -4.28 -2.91 8.42
N VAL A 74 -3.47 -2.24 9.26
CA VAL A 74 -2.00 -2.42 9.28
C VAL A 74 -1.66 -3.88 9.62
N ALA A 75 -2.30 -4.47 10.62
CA ALA A 75 -2.08 -5.86 11.03
C ALA A 75 -2.44 -6.87 9.93
N ALA A 76 -3.57 -6.66 9.23
CA ALA A 76 -3.94 -7.50 8.08
C ALA A 76 -2.91 -7.41 6.95
N MET A 77 -2.46 -6.20 6.61
CA MET A 77 -1.42 -5.98 5.60
C MET A 77 -0.06 -6.56 6.03
N THR A 78 0.28 -6.50 7.32
CA THR A 78 1.48 -7.15 7.88
C THR A 78 1.46 -8.65 7.60
N THR A 79 0.35 -9.32 7.87
CA THR A 79 0.18 -10.76 7.61
C THR A 79 0.32 -11.09 6.11
N MET A 80 -0.29 -10.30 5.24
CA MET A 80 -0.16 -10.47 3.78
C MET A 80 1.28 -10.24 3.31
N ALA A 81 1.91 -9.16 3.76
CA ALA A 81 3.27 -8.79 3.37
C ALA A 81 4.34 -9.76 3.90
N GLN A 82 4.10 -10.39 5.04
CA GLN A 82 4.96 -11.47 5.56
C GLN A 82 5.05 -12.64 4.57
N THR A 83 4.00 -12.88 3.79
CA THR A 83 4.00 -13.90 2.74
C THR A 83 4.49 -13.32 1.40
N CYS A 84 3.98 -12.14 1.00
CA CYS A 84 4.27 -11.49 -0.29
C CYS A 84 4.09 -9.97 -0.16
N VAL A 85 5.18 -9.20 -0.29
CA VAL A 85 5.12 -7.74 -0.18
C VAL A 85 4.32 -7.12 -1.34
N SER A 86 4.38 -7.71 -2.54
CA SER A 86 3.56 -7.26 -3.68
C SER A 86 2.07 -7.28 -3.33
N THR A 87 1.59 -8.35 -2.69
CA THR A 87 0.18 -8.45 -2.26
C THR A 87 -0.11 -7.51 -1.10
N GLY A 88 0.80 -7.37 -0.13
CA GLY A 88 0.68 -6.37 0.94
C GLY A 88 0.59 -4.93 0.40
N PHE A 89 1.33 -4.63 -0.67
CA PHE A 89 1.27 -3.34 -1.36
C PHE A 89 -0.07 -3.12 -2.09
N MET A 90 -0.59 -4.13 -2.79
CA MET A 90 -1.90 -4.02 -3.42
C MET A 90 -3.02 -3.88 -2.38
N ALA A 91 -2.90 -4.55 -1.24
CA ALA A 91 -3.80 -4.36 -0.10
C ALA A 91 -3.70 -2.92 0.47
N TRP A 92 -2.49 -2.34 0.51
CA TRP A 92 -2.32 -0.93 0.85
C TRP A 92 -3.00 -0.01 -0.17
N CYS A 93 -2.86 -0.27 -1.47
CA CYS A 93 -3.55 0.51 -2.50
C CYS A 93 -5.07 0.47 -2.31
N GLN A 94 -5.63 -0.70 -2.04
CA GLN A 94 -7.06 -0.90 -1.81
C GLN A 94 -7.55 -0.19 -0.54
N ASN A 95 -6.85 -0.38 0.58
CA ASN A 95 -7.18 0.30 1.84
C ASN A 95 -7.01 1.82 1.74
N THR A 96 -6.06 2.29 0.95
CA THR A 96 -5.87 3.72 0.68
C THR A 96 -7.03 4.31 -0.12
N LEU A 97 -7.55 3.58 -1.12
CA LEU A 97 -8.74 4.00 -1.86
C LEU A 97 -9.97 4.09 -0.93
N ALA A 98 -10.16 3.12 -0.03
CA ALA A 98 -11.19 3.17 1.00
C ALA A 98 -10.98 4.37 1.94
N TRP A 99 -9.74 4.65 2.34
CA TRP A 99 -9.39 5.79 3.19
C TRP A 99 -9.73 7.14 2.55
N TYR A 100 -9.50 7.31 1.24
CA TYR A 100 -9.92 8.52 0.53
C TYR A 100 -11.42 8.73 0.58
N LEU A 101 -12.19 7.67 0.34
CA LEU A 101 -13.65 7.73 0.39
C LEU A 101 -14.17 8.06 1.78
N MET A 102 -13.56 7.49 2.84
CA MET A 102 -13.91 7.80 4.23
C MET A 102 -13.66 9.26 4.58
N MET A 103 -12.52 9.81 4.16
CA MET A 103 -12.09 11.16 4.47
C MET A 103 -12.79 12.23 3.61
N SER A 104 -13.40 11.85 2.48
CA SER A 104 -14.07 12.77 1.57
C SER A 104 -15.37 13.33 2.15
N ASP A 105 -15.59 14.62 1.93
CA ASP A 105 -16.84 15.28 2.28
C ASP A 105 -17.96 15.00 1.26
N ASN A 106 -17.65 14.35 0.10
CA ASN A 106 -18.63 13.89 -0.88
C ASN A 106 -19.37 12.64 -0.35
N ALA A 107 -20.41 12.86 0.44
CA ALA A 107 -21.20 11.81 1.09
C ALA A 107 -21.85 10.86 0.07
N ALA A 108 -22.29 11.38 -1.09
CA ALA A 108 -22.92 10.57 -2.14
C ALA A 108 -21.91 9.61 -2.78
N LEU A 109 -20.70 10.09 -3.08
CA LEU A 109 -19.62 9.26 -3.60
C LEU A 109 -19.22 8.18 -2.59
N ARG A 110 -19.05 8.56 -1.32
CA ARG A 110 -18.74 7.62 -0.24
C ARG A 110 -19.79 6.53 -0.11
N ALA A 111 -21.07 6.90 -0.06
CA ALA A 111 -22.17 5.94 0.07
C ALA A 111 -22.27 4.98 -1.12
N ARG A 112 -21.96 5.46 -2.34
CA ARG A 112 -22.01 4.68 -3.57
C ARG A 112 -20.83 3.72 -3.72
N LEU A 113 -19.61 4.16 -3.40
CA LEU A 113 -18.40 3.45 -3.81
C LEU A 113 -17.68 2.75 -2.66
N LEU A 114 -17.71 3.29 -1.41
CA LEU A 114 -16.99 2.67 -0.28
C LEU A 114 -17.41 1.22 -0.03
N PRO A 115 -18.71 0.85 -0.03
CA PRO A 115 -19.11 -0.56 0.13
C PRO A 115 -18.53 -1.48 -0.94
N LYS A 116 -18.46 -1.02 -2.19
CA LYS A 116 -17.92 -1.78 -3.32
C LYS A 116 -16.40 -1.95 -3.24
N VAL A 117 -15.70 -0.95 -2.74
CA VAL A 117 -14.25 -1.00 -2.52
C VAL A 117 -13.90 -1.96 -1.39
N VAL A 118 -14.60 -1.89 -0.25
CA VAL A 118 -14.30 -2.77 0.88
C VAL A 118 -14.71 -4.23 0.63
N SER A 119 -15.73 -4.47 -0.18
CA SER A 119 -16.14 -5.83 -0.60
C SER A 119 -15.28 -6.43 -1.70
N GLY A 120 -14.40 -5.64 -2.35
CA GLY A 120 -13.60 -6.07 -3.48
C GLY A 120 -14.39 -6.21 -4.80
N GLU A 121 -15.65 -5.75 -4.85
CA GLU A 121 -16.39 -5.58 -6.10
C GLU A 121 -15.66 -4.59 -7.02
N VAL A 122 -15.12 -3.53 -6.43
CA VAL A 122 -14.26 -2.56 -7.10
C VAL A 122 -12.87 -2.65 -6.49
N LEU A 123 -11.88 -2.95 -7.32
CA LEU A 123 -10.48 -2.84 -6.96
C LEU A 123 -9.92 -1.49 -7.42
N GLY A 124 -8.79 -1.10 -6.84
CA GLY A 124 -8.15 0.14 -7.26
C GLY A 124 -6.99 0.57 -6.38
N GLY A 125 -6.50 1.77 -6.68
CA GLY A 125 -5.27 2.24 -6.08
C GLY A 125 -5.16 3.75 -5.96
N THR A 126 -3.93 4.22 -6.01
CA THR A 126 -3.58 5.61 -5.76
C THR A 126 -2.58 6.16 -6.76
N GLY A 127 -2.91 7.30 -7.35
CA GLY A 127 -2.03 8.11 -8.21
C GLY A 127 -1.30 9.22 -7.44
N LEU A 128 -1.14 9.11 -6.11
CA LEU A 128 -0.59 10.18 -5.28
C LEU A 128 0.94 10.27 -5.26
N SER A 129 1.66 9.39 -5.94
CA SER A 129 3.13 9.48 -5.97
C SER A 129 3.62 10.84 -6.47
N ASN A 130 3.11 11.32 -7.60
CA ASN A 130 3.44 12.64 -8.13
C ASN A 130 2.91 13.79 -7.25
N PRO A 131 1.63 13.81 -6.82
CA PRO A 131 1.13 14.86 -5.93
C PRO A 131 1.91 15.01 -4.63
N MET A 132 2.23 13.91 -3.95
CA MET A 132 3.02 13.95 -2.71
C MET A 132 4.40 14.57 -2.90
N LYS A 133 5.03 14.36 -4.04
CA LYS A 133 6.31 15.01 -4.39
C LYS A 133 6.09 16.49 -4.76
N SER A 134 5.02 16.79 -5.48
CA SER A 134 4.68 18.17 -5.86
C SER A 134 4.43 19.06 -4.65
N PHE A 135 3.73 18.57 -3.64
CA PHE A 135 3.41 19.32 -2.43
C PHE A 135 4.64 19.65 -1.56
N PHE A 136 5.76 18.96 -1.80
CA PHE A 136 7.06 19.23 -1.18
C PHE A 136 8.08 19.86 -2.14
N GLY A 137 7.61 20.38 -3.28
CA GLY A 137 8.46 21.12 -4.23
C GLY A 137 9.45 20.25 -5.02
N ILE A 138 9.29 18.91 -5.01
CA ILE A 138 10.22 17.99 -5.69
C ILE A 138 9.90 17.89 -7.20
N GLU A 139 8.62 17.92 -7.55
CA GLU A 139 8.11 17.84 -8.94
C GLU A 139 6.91 18.76 -9.12
N THR A 140 6.50 19.01 -10.37
CA THR A 140 5.22 19.64 -10.70
C THR A 140 4.13 18.58 -10.88
N LEU A 141 2.86 18.96 -10.69
CA LEU A 141 1.73 18.09 -11.00
C LEU A 141 1.71 17.70 -12.49
N LYS A 142 1.57 16.40 -12.75
CA LYS A 142 1.61 15.84 -14.12
C LYS A 142 0.24 15.80 -14.79
N LEU A 143 -0.84 15.81 -14.01
CA LEU A 143 -2.19 15.96 -14.53
C LEU A 143 -2.62 17.42 -14.44
N ARG A 144 -3.31 17.88 -15.48
CA ARG A 144 -3.88 19.22 -15.58
C ARG A 144 -5.35 19.11 -15.97
N GLY A 145 -6.18 19.96 -15.41
CA GLY A 145 -7.59 19.98 -15.68
C GLY A 145 -8.15 21.39 -15.87
N THR A 146 -9.24 21.48 -16.58
CA THR A 146 -10.02 22.71 -16.78
C THR A 146 -11.41 22.49 -16.23
N ARG A 147 -11.96 23.46 -15.51
CA ARG A 147 -13.36 23.41 -15.05
C ARG A 147 -14.29 23.56 -16.24
N VAL A 148 -15.28 22.67 -16.34
CA VAL A 148 -16.36 22.71 -17.32
C VAL A 148 -17.71 22.53 -16.63
N GLU A 149 -18.81 22.66 -17.35
CA GLU A 149 -20.13 22.40 -16.79
C GLU A 149 -20.23 20.95 -16.27
N GLY A 150 -20.63 20.78 -15.01
CA GLY A 150 -20.84 19.49 -14.36
C GLY A 150 -19.58 18.72 -13.98
N GLY A 151 -18.35 19.26 -14.21
CA GLY A 151 -17.12 18.52 -13.90
C GLY A 151 -15.84 19.16 -14.38
N TYR A 152 -14.87 18.33 -14.74
CA TYR A 152 -13.55 18.74 -15.20
C TYR A 152 -13.12 17.96 -16.44
N ARG A 153 -12.41 18.61 -17.36
CA ARG A 153 -11.66 17.96 -18.42
C ARG A 153 -10.21 17.83 -18.00
N VAL A 154 -9.69 16.59 -17.96
CA VAL A 154 -8.37 16.29 -17.40
C VAL A 154 -7.49 15.59 -18.44
N LYS A 155 -6.21 15.95 -18.48
CA LYS A 155 -5.19 15.37 -19.36
C LYS A 155 -3.85 15.25 -18.66
N GLY A 156 -3.03 14.30 -19.10
CA GLY A 156 -1.64 14.12 -18.62
C GLY A 156 -1.20 12.67 -18.58
N LEU A 157 -0.06 12.42 -17.94
CA LEU A 157 0.54 11.10 -17.82
C LEU A 157 1.05 10.89 -16.39
N LEU A 158 0.60 9.84 -15.74
CA LEU A 158 1.18 9.34 -14.49
C LEU A 158 2.06 8.13 -14.78
N PRO A 159 3.34 8.14 -14.40
CA PRO A 159 4.27 7.09 -14.82
C PRO A 159 4.03 5.74 -14.17
N TRP A 160 3.56 5.71 -12.93
CA TRP A 160 3.40 4.50 -12.13
C TRP A 160 2.18 4.62 -11.22
N VAL A 161 1.12 3.89 -11.55
CA VAL A 161 -0.06 3.72 -10.71
C VAL A 161 -0.32 2.24 -10.57
N SER A 162 -0.41 1.76 -9.35
CA SER A 162 -0.44 0.33 -9.04
C SER A 162 -1.83 -0.13 -8.63
N ASN A 163 -2.02 -1.45 -8.63
CA ASN A 163 -3.29 -2.14 -8.38
C ASN A 163 -4.37 -1.71 -9.37
N LEU A 164 -3.99 -1.62 -10.66
CA LEU A 164 -4.91 -1.24 -11.72
C LEU A 164 -5.25 -2.41 -12.65
N GLY A 165 -6.44 -2.34 -13.17
CA GLY A 165 -7.03 -3.15 -14.24
C GLY A 165 -8.05 -2.30 -15.00
N PRO A 166 -8.64 -2.83 -16.08
CA PRO A 166 -9.55 -2.07 -16.94
C PRO A 166 -10.85 -1.61 -16.25
N ASP A 167 -11.22 -2.23 -15.13
CA ASP A 167 -12.42 -1.97 -14.32
C ASP A 167 -12.10 -1.38 -12.94
N HIS A 168 -10.88 -0.90 -12.74
CA HIS A 168 -10.42 -0.38 -11.47
C HIS A 168 -10.55 1.15 -11.38
N PHE A 169 -10.53 1.67 -10.14
CA PHE A 169 -10.50 3.09 -9.85
C PHE A 169 -9.19 3.49 -9.17
N PHE A 170 -8.78 4.74 -9.32
CA PHE A 170 -7.70 5.28 -8.52
C PHE A 170 -7.90 6.76 -8.19
N GLY A 171 -7.43 7.17 -7.01
CA GLY A 171 -7.43 8.58 -6.61
C GLY A 171 -6.27 9.33 -7.26
N ALA A 172 -6.54 10.49 -7.86
CA ALA A 172 -5.55 11.34 -8.51
C ALA A 172 -5.76 12.82 -8.20
N VAL A 173 -4.67 13.59 -8.27
CA VAL A 173 -4.71 15.06 -8.12
C VAL A 173 -4.25 15.70 -9.43
N PHE A 174 -4.97 16.72 -9.87
CA PHE A 174 -4.63 17.52 -11.03
C PHE A 174 -4.59 19.02 -10.71
N ALA A 175 -3.66 19.72 -11.37
CA ALA A 175 -3.61 21.17 -11.32
C ALA A 175 -4.78 21.76 -12.11
N LEU A 176 -5.42 22.81 -11.60
CA LEU A 176 -6.53 23.48 -12.26
C LEU A 176 -6.00 24.68 -13.06
N GLU A 177 -6.24 24.68 -14.38
CA GLU A 177 -5.84 25.78 -15.26
C GLU A 177 -6.57 27.07 -14.87
N GLY A 178 -5.83 28.17 -14.75
CA GLY A 178 -6.35 29.48 -14.31
C GLY A 178 -6.61 29.59 -12.79
N ARG A 179 -6.25 28.57 -12.00
CA ARG A 179 -6.31 28.57 -10.53
C ARG A 179 -5.07 27.88 -9.97
N GLU A 180 -3.90 28.43 -10.27
CA GLU A 180 -2.64 27.93 -9.75
C GLU A 180 -2.66 27.91 -8.22
N GLY A 181 -2.22 26.77 -7.63
CA GLY A 181 -2.24 26.54 -6.17
C GLY A 181 -3.55 25.98 -5.63
N GLN A 182 -4.57 25.76 -6.43
CA GLN A 182 -5.84 25.12 -6.03
C GLN A 182 -6.07 23.80 -6.82
N PRO A 183 -5.24 22.77 -6.60
CA PRO A 183 -5.44 21.47 -7.25
C PRO A 183 -6.72 20.79 -6.76
N VAL A 184 -7.26 19.91 -7.58
CA VAL A 184 -8.47 19.11 -7.31
C VAL A 184 -8.06 17.65 -7.15
N MET A 185 -8.69 16.93 -6.24
CA MET A 185 -8.55 15.48 -6.11
C MET A 185 -9.86 14.78 -6.52
N ALA A 186 -9.74 13.81 -7.41
CA ALA A 186 -10.88 13.05 -7.90
C ALA A 186 -10.52 11.57 -8.10
N LEU A 187 -11.53 10.74 -8.29
CA LEU A 187 -11.37 9.37 -8.75
C LEU A 187 -11.34 9.34 -10.28
N ILE A 188 -10.47 8.50 -10.80
CA ILE A 188 -10.38 8.18 -12.23
C ILE A 188 -10.83 6.73 -12.40
N ASP A 189 -11.80 6.52 -13.30
CA ASP A 189 -12.27 5.21 -13.75
C ASP A 189 -11.37 4.72 -14.89
N CYS A 190 -10.74 3.56 -14.71
CA CYS A 190 -9.91 2.96 -15.75
C CYS A 190 -10.72 2.39 -16.92
N ALA A 191 -12.04 2.20 -16.77
CA ALA A 191 -12.93 1.77 -17.84
C ALA A 191 -13.23 2.87 -18.85
N ASP A 192 -12.97 4.16 -18.52
CA ASP A 192 -13.21 5.27 -19.45
C ASP A 192 -12.24 5.19 -20.65
N PRO A 193 -12.74 5.30 -21.89
CA PRO A 193 -11.91 5.23 -23.11
C PRO A 193 -10.84 6.32 -23.22
N ALA A 194 -10.97 7.42 -22.46
CA ALA A 194 -9.96 8.47 -22.37
C ALA A 194 -8.74 8.07 -21.50
N VAL A 195 -8.84 6.94 -20.79
CA VAL A 195 -7.78 6.38 -19.94
C VAL A 195 -7.11 5.21 -20.65
N THR A 196 -5.78 5.24 -20.75
CA THR A 196 -5.01 4.15 -21.34
C THR A 196 -3.98 3.65 -20.33
N LEU A 197 -4.07 2.38 -19.95
CA LEU A 197 -3.09 1.69 -19.12
C LEU A 197 -1.96 1.14 -20.03
N LYS A 198 -0.76 1.67 -19.86
CA LYS A 198 0.43 1.21 -20.61
C LYS A 198 1.32 0.38 -19.70
N PRO A 199 1.70 -0.85 -20.08
CA PRO A 199 2.67 -1.63 -19.32
C PRO A 199 3.96 -0.84 -19.06
N CYS A 200 4.54 -1.04 -17.88
CA CYS A 200 5.87 -0.52 -17.55
C CYS A 200 6.96 -1.52 -17.97
N GLU A 201 8.20 -1.03 -18.07
CA GLU A 201 9.37 -1.92 -18.11
C GLU A 201 9.43 -2.75 -16.82
N PRO A 202 9.99 -3.98 -16.87
CA PRO A 202 10.13 -4.82 -15.70
C PRO A 202 10.86 -4.13 -14.55
N PHE A 203 10.34 -4.30 -13.34
CA PHE A 203 10.95 -3.76 -12.13
C PHE A 203 11.95 -4.75 -11.52
N LEU A 204 12.75 -4.28 -10.59
CA LEU A 204 13.62 -5.15 -9.78
C LEU A 204 12.82 -6.18 -8.97
N ALA A 205 11.62 -5.81 -8.53
CA ALA A 205 10.63 -6.62 -7.83
C ALA A 205 9.24 -6.01 -8.04
N MET A 206 8.21 -6.68 -7.59
CA MET A 206 6.84 -6.15 -7.57
C MET A 206 6.13 -6.12 -8.93
N ASP A 207 6.58 -6.91 -9.91
CA ASP A 207 6.00 -6.92 -11.27
C ASP A 207 4.51 -7.33 -11.28
N GLY A 208 4.08 -8.21 -10.38
CA GLY A 208 2.68 -8.66 -10.26
C GLY A 208 1.73 -7.66 -9.60
N THR A 209 2.12 -6.39 -9.42
CA THR A 209 1.31 -5.39 -8.70
C THR A 209 0.31 -4.64 -9.58
N GLY A 210 0.15 -5.01 -10.85
CA GLY A 210 -0.73 -4.28 -11.77
C GLY A 210 -0.36 -2.80 -11.85
N THR A 211 0.94 -2.53 -12.04
CA THR A 211 1.47 -1.16 -12.15
C THR A 211 1.56 -0.74 -13.61
N TYR A 212 0.97 0.42 -13.91
CA TYR A 212 0.92 0.97 -15.27
C TYR A 212 1.36 2.43 -15.32
N ALA A 213 1.88 2.83 -16.48
CA ALA A 213 1.87 4.22 -16.87
C ALA A 213 0.47 4.57 -17.38
N VAL A 214 -0.19 5.56 -16.76
CA VAL A 214 -1.57 5.91 -17.05
C VAL A 214 -1.61 7.18 -17.88
N GLN A 215 -1.99 7.04 -19.15
CA GLN A 215 -2.22 8.16 -20.05
C GLN A 215 -3.69 8.59 -19.96
N VAL A 216 -3.94 9.85 -19.62
CA VAL A 216 -5.26 10.47 -19.57
C VAL A 216 -5.34 11.48 -20.71
N ARG A 217 -6.38 11.36 -21.58
CA ARG A 217 -6.57 12.21 -22.75
C ARG A 217 -7.95 12.84 -22.77
N ASP A 218 -8.04 14.08 -22.32
CA ASP A 218 -9.30 14.85 -22.29
C ASP A 218 -10.46 14.12 -21.56
N LEU A 219 -10.12 13.45 -20.46
CA LEU A 219 -11.08 12.72 -19.64
C LEU A 219 -12.07 13.68 -18.99
N PHE A 220 -13.37 13.41 -19.15
CA PHE A 220 -14.39 14.10 -18.37
C PHE A 220 -14.56 13.43 -17.00
N ILE A 221 -14.24 14.15 -15.94
CA ILE A 221 -14.48 13.72 -14.55
C ILE A 221 -15.69 14.51 -14.03
N PRO A 222 -16.84 13.86 -13.82
CA PRO A 222 -18.02 14.53 -13.28
C PRO A 222 -17.83 14.89 -11.81
N ASP A 223 -18.55 15.90 -11.32
CA ASP A 223 -18.47 16.38 -9.96
C ASP A 223 -18.77 15.29 -8.91
N ASP A 224 -19.54 14.27 -9.26
CA ASP A 224 -19.87 13.15 -8.39
C ASP A 224 -18.70 12.16 -8.17
N LEU A 225 -17.62 12.27 -8.95
CA LEU A 225 -16.35 11.55 -8.73
C LEU A 225 -15.28 12.41 -8.03
N VAL A 226 -15.57 13.66 -7.70
CA VAL A 226 -14.62 14.53 -7.00
C VAL A 226 -14.57 14.15 -5.52
N LEU A 227 -13.36 13.83 -5.05
CA LEU A 227 -13.07 13.58 -3.64
C LEU A 227 -12.95 14.89 -2.84
N ALA A 228 -12.30 15.89 -3.44
CA ALA A 228 -12.16 17.22 -2.87
C ALA A 228 -11.89 18.27 -3.96
N HIS A 229 -12.65 19.34 -3.98
CA HIS A 229 -12.42 20.50 -4.87
C HIS A 229 -11.18 21.31 -4.47
N GLU A 230 -10.70 21.14 -3.25
CA GLU A 230 -9.45 21.70 -2.72
C GLU A 230 -8.57 20.53 -2.23
N ALA A 231 -7.68 20.03 -3.09
CA ALA A 231 -6.87 18.85 -2.78
C ALA A 231 -5.88 19.07 -1.62
N MET A 232 -5.32 20.28 -1.46
CA MET A 232 -4.30 20.54 -0.43
C MET A 232 -4.81 20.34 1.00
N PRO A 233 -5.96 20.93 1.42
CA PRO A 233 -6.55 20.68 2.74
C PRO A 233 -6.91 19.21 2.92
N PHE A 234 -7.48 18.58 1.89
CA PHE A 234 -7.87 17.18 1.93
C PHE A 234 -6.66 16.24 2.11
N VAL A 235 -5.59 16.44 1.32
CA VAL A 235 -4.36 15.65 1.46
C VAL A 235 -3.73 15.87 2.83
N LYS A 236 -3.75 17.11 3.37
CA LYS A 236 -3.27 17.39 4.72
C LYS A 236 -4.07 16.62 5.79
N LYS A 237 -5.40 16.50 5.63
CA LYS A 237 -6.29 15.76 6.51
C LYS A 237 -6.02 14.26 6.48
N MET A 238 -5.83 13.66 5.30
CA MET A 238 -5.74 12.20 5.13
C MET A 238 -4.32 11.62 5.14
N ARG A 239 -3.26 12.44 5.03
CA ARG A 239 -1.88 11.99 4.79
C ARG A 239 -1.29 11.12 5.90
N ALA A 240 -1.71 11.33 7.16
CA ALA A 240 -1.23 10.53 8.28
C ALA A 240 -1.65 9.06 8.12
N GLY A 241 -2.94 8.79 7.89
CA GLY A 241 -3.44 7.43 7.65
C GLY A 241 -2.84 6.80 6.38
N PHE A 242 -2.71 7.58 5.29
CA PHE A 242 -2.04 7.16 4.07
C PHE A 242 -0.62 6.64 4.32
N ILE A 243 0.15 7.31 5.17
CA ILE A 243 1.53 6.94 5.49
C ILE A 243 1.57 5.79 6.49
N LEU A 244 0.74 5.80 7.54
CA LEU A 244 0.70 4.76 8.57
C LEU A 244 0.31 3.40 8.00
N LEU A 245 -0.65 3.35 7.07
CA LEU A 245 -1.01 2.12 6.37
C LEU A 245 0.18 1.45 5.67
N GLN A 246 1.20 2.21 5.24
CA GLN A 246 2.39 1.63 4.61
C GLN A 246 3.24 0.78 5.56
N ALA A 247 3.12 0.98 6.88
CA ALA A 247 3.91 0.26 7.87
C ALA A 247 3.69 -1.26 7.80
N GLY A 248 2.50 -1.72 7.42
CA GLY A 248 2.22 -3.14 7.28
C GLY A 248 3.13 -3.87 6.28
N MET A 249 3.55 -3.20 5.21
CA MET A 249 4.53 -3.78 4.26
C MET A 249 5.89 -4.00 4.93
N ALA A 250 6.35 -3.01 5.69
CA ALA A 250 7.62 -3.07 6.40
C ALA A 250 7.63 -4.17 7.46
N PHE A 251 6.60 -4.20 8.30
CA PHE A 251 6.49 -5.18 9.38
C PHE A 251 6.40 -6.61 8.84
N GLY A 252 5.60 -6.85 7.81
CA GLY A 252 5.50 -8.18 7.20
C GLY A 252 6.84 -8.66 6.63
N LEU A 253 7.56 -7.78 5.91
CA LEU A 253 8.89 -8.10 5.38
C LEU A 253 9.87 -8.42 6.51
N MET A 254 9.94 -7.57 7.54
CA MET A 254 10.84 -7.77 8.67
C MET A 254 10.55 -9.05 9.44
N ARG A 255 9.26 -9.38 9.66
CA ARG A 255 8.85 -10.63 10.33
C ARG A 255 9.26 -11.88 9.56
N ASP A 256 9.19 -11.87 8.21
CA ASP A 256 9.70 -13.01 7.42
C ASP A 256 11.23 -13.07 7.42
N CYS A 257 11.92 -11.93 7.44
CA CYS A 257 13.38 -11.88 7.63
C CYS A 257 13.79 -12.48 8.99
N LEU A 258 13.10 -12.10 10.05
CA LEU A 258 13.30 -12.67 11.39
C LEU A 258 13.07 -14.19 11.41
N ALA A 259 12.00 -14.67 10.76
CA ALA A 259 11.74 -16.10 10.65
C ALA A 259 12.87 -16.84 9.91
N MET A 260 13.38 -16.29 8.81
CA MET A 260 14.52 -16.86 8.07
C MET A 260 15.80 -16.91 8.93
N MET A 261 16.07 -15.89 9.74
CA MET A 261 17.20 -15.90 10.67
C MET A 261 17.05 -17.03 11.70
N GLY A 262 15.84 -17.24 12.24
CA GLY A 262 15.54 -18.34 13.17
C GLY A 262 15.67 -19.72 12.53
N GLU A 263 15.25 -19.91 11.27
CA GLU A 263 15.35 -21.18 10.55
C GLU A 263 16.80 -21.68 10.40
N VAL A 264 17.77 -20.77 10.33
CA VAL A 264 19.18 -21.09 10.16
C VAL A 264 19.99 -21.07 11.46
N ASP A 265 19.39 -20.67 12.59
CA ASP A 265 20.09 -20.52 13.84
C ASP A 265 20.66 -21.88 14.36
N GLY A 266 19.88 -22.95 14.30
CA GLY A 266 20.36 -24.28 14.71
C GLY A 266 21.66 -24.70 14.02
N PRO A 267 21.69 -24.76 12.67
CA PRO A 267 22.89 -25.21 11.96
C PRO A 267 24.00 -24.15 11.90
N LEU A 268 23.69 -22.85 11.90
CA LEU A 268 24.64 -21.77 11.62
C LEU A 268 24.85 -20.79 12.79
N GLY A 269 24.11 -20.92 13.88
CA GLY A 269 24.18 -19.99 15.04
C GLY A 269 25.58 -19.83 15.61
N HIS A 270 26.41 -20.91 15.56
CA HIS A 270 27.79 -20.88 16.05
C HIS A 270 28.70 -19.90 15.25
N VAL A 271 28.35 -19.56 14.00
CA VAL A 271 29.05 -18.56 13.17
C VAL A 271 28.23 -17.29 13.01
N ASN A 272 26.89 -17.38 12.93
CA ASN A 272 26.02 -16.23 12.77
C ASN A 272 26.07 -15.27 13.97
N ARG A 273 26.43 -15.75 15.15
CA ARG A 273 26.65 -14.91 16.36
C ARG A 273 27.69 -13.79 16.18
N TYR A 274 28.51 -13.84 15.13
CA TYR A 274 29.49 -12.78 14.81
C TYR A 274 28.95 -11.74 13.82
N LEU A 275 27.71 -11.92 13.31
CA LEU A 275 27.05 -10.91 12.48
C LEU A 275 26.59 -9.73 13.35
N PRO A 276 26.58 -8.51 12.78
CA PRO A 276 26.31 -7.30 13.56
C PRO A 276 24.85 -7.18 14.03
N MET A 277 23.88 -7.81 13.33
CA MET A 277 22.46 -7.83 13.71
C MET A 277 22.06 -9.27 14.05
N GLN A 278 21.57 -9.48 15.24
CA GLN A 278 21.05 -10.76 15.70
C GLN A 278 19.51 -10.81 15.57
N ALA A 279 18.93 -12.01 15.63
CA ALA A 279 17.47 -12.18 15.60
C ALA A 279 16.76 -11.44 16.73
N SER A 280 17.37 -11.41 17.93
CA SER A 280 16.84 -10.65 19.07
C SER A 280 16.83 -9.14 18.84
N ASP A 281 17.85 -8.60 18.16
CA ASP A 281 17.91 -7.16 17.87
C ASP A 281 16.80 -6.77 16.91
N LEU A 282 16.60 -7.58 15.85
CA LEU A 282 15.52 -7.36 14.88
C LEU A 282 14.13 -7.53 15.53
N ALA A 283 13.96 -8.52 16.41
CA ALA A 283 12.69 -8.72 17.11
C ALA A 283 12.33 -7.50 18.00
N ASN A 284 13.28 -6.98 18.76
CA ASN A 284 13.10 -5.79 19.59
C ASN A 284 12.78 -4.54 18.73
N GLU A 285 13.44 -4.38 17.59
CA GLU A 285 13.18 -3.26 16.68
C GLU A 285 11.77 -3.34 16.06
N ILE A 286 11.32 -4.54 15.67
CA ILE A 286 9.95 -4.76 15.16
C ILE A 286 8.94 -4.37 16.23
N GLU A 287 9.08 -4.88 17.46
CA GLU A 287 8.17 -4.63 18.58
C GLU A 287 8.07 -3.12 18.89
N ALA A 288 9.20 -2.42 18.95
CA ALA A 288 9.23 -0.98 19.20
C ALA A 288 8.53 -0.18 18.09
N LEU A 289 8.78 -0.51 16.83
CA LEU A 289 8.15 0.17 15.70
C LEU A 289 6.65 -0.14 15.60
N GLU A 290 6.22 -1.37 15.83
CA GLU A 290 4.81 -1.75 15.87
C GLU A 290 4.05 -1.03 16.98
N ALA A 291 4.64 -0.91 18.17
CA ALA A 291 4.06 -0.18 19.30
C ALA A 291 3.90 1.31 18.98
N GLU A 292 4.90 1.95 18.38
CA GLU A 292 4.84 3.36 17.96
C GLU A 292 3.77 3.57 16.89
N VAL A 293 3.72 2.72 15.85
CA VAL A 293 2.71 2.83 14.79
C VAL A 293 1.31 2.59 15.33
N ALA A 294 1.11 1.65 16.26
CA ALA A 294 -0.19 1.42 16.89
C ALA A 294 -0.66 2.66 17.68
N ALA A 295 0.23 3.29 18.44
CA ALA A 295 -0.06 4.52 19.16
C ALA A 295 -0.42 5.68 18.21
N LEU A 296 0.31 5.81 17.09
CA LEU A 296 0.01 6.81 16.07
C LEU A 296 -1.32 6.55 15.34
N CYS A 297 -1.64 5.29 15.06
CA CYS A 297 -2.93 4.90 14.47
C CYS A 297 -4.11 5.25 15.38
N ALA A 298 -3.96 5.12 16.70
CA ALA A 298 -4.99 5.49 17.67
C ALA A 298 -5.26 7.00 17.73
N SER A 299 -4.35 7.83 17.23
CA SER A 299 -4.43 9.30 17.24
C SER A 299 -4.37 9.88 15.82
N VAL A 300 -4.81 9.14 14.80
CA VAL A 300 -4.63 9.50 13.38
C VAL A 300 -5.24 10.85 12.98
N ASP A 301 -6.22 11.32 13.72
CA ASP A 301 -6.90 12.59 13.51
C ASP A 301 -6.24 13.79 14.26
N ASP A 302 -5.12 13.58 14.96
CA ASP A 302 -4.38 14.65 15.64
C ASP A 302 -3.83 15.65 14.59
N PRO A 303 -4.29 16.91 14.59
CA PRO A 303 -3.88 17.90 13.61
C PRO A 303 -2.51 18.53 13.91
N SER A 304 -1.89 18.21 15.04
CA SER A 304 -0.66 18.85 15.50
C SER A 304 0.52 18.58 14.57
N PRO A 305 1.37 19.57 14.33
CA PRO A 305 2.59 19.38 13.54
C PRO A 305 3.52 18.31 14.13
N GLY A 306 3.63 18.23 15.46
CA GLY A 306 4.43 17.24 16.16
C GLY A 306 3.94 15.82 15.94
N PHE A 307 2.62 15.59 15.88
CA PHE A 307 2.05 14.29 15.53
C PHE A 307 2.49 13.86 14.12
N PHE A 308 2.29 14.72 13.13
CA PHE A 308 2.64 14.37 11.76
C PHE A 308 4.16 14.15 11.59
N ARG A 309 5.00 14.88 12.33
CA ARG A 309 6.44 14.64 12.38
C ARG A 309 6.77 13.22 12.87
N ARG A 310 6.08 12.75 13.93
CA ARG A 310 6.24 11.37 14.44
C ARG A 310 5.82 10.33 13.41
N VAL A 311 4.70 10.54 12.70
CA VAL A 311 4.25 9.66 11.59
C VAL A 311 5.32 9.54 10.51
N VAL A 312 5.92 10.65 10.10
CA VAL A 312 7.00 10.66 9.09
C VAL A 312 8.26 9.94 9.61
N ALA A 313 8.62 10.16 10.88
CA ALA A 313 9.76 9.50 11.52
C ALA A 313 9.57 7.99 11.63
N ALA A 314 8.40 7.53 12.07
CA ALA A 314 8.06 6.11 12.17
C ALA A 314 8.10 5.42 10.78
N ARG A 315 7.57 6.09 9.74
CA ARG A 315 7.63 5.57 8.36
C ARG A 315 9.06 5.49 7.82
N LEU A 316 9.89 6.47 8.12
CA LEU A 316 11.32 6.47 7.76
C LEU A 316 12.04 5.30 8.45
N ALA A 317 11.87 5.18 9.77
CA ALA A 317 12.49 4.12 10.56
C ALA A 317 12.08 2.72 10.06
N ALA A 318 10.79 2.50 9.81
CA ALA A 318 10.30 1.23 9.26
C ALA A 318 10.88 0.90 7.88
N GLY A 319 11.08 1.92 7.02
CA GLY A 319 11.72 1.74 5.72
C GLY A 319 13.21 1.37 5.83
N ASP A 320 13.95 2.09 6.67
CA ASP A 320 15.38 1.84 6.91
C ASP A 320 15.57 0.46 7.57
N ALA A 321 14.76 0.10 8.57
CA ALA A 321 14.76 -1.20 9.24
C ALA A 321 14.43 -2.37 8.28
N SER A 322 13.53 -2.17 7.32
CA SER A 322 13.22 -3.19 6.30
C SER A 322 14.43 -3.57 5.46
N VAL A 323 15.23 -2.58 5.04
CA VAL A 323 16.45 -2.81 4.27
C VAL A 323 17.51 -3.51 5.13
N ALA A 324 17.68 -3.05 6.38
CA ALA A 324 18.61 -3.66 7.33
C ALA A 324 18.25 -5.12 7.63
N ALA A 325 16.97 -5.42 7.88
CA ALA A 325 16.46 -6.77 8.11
C ALA A 325 16.69 -7.71 6.93
N ALA A 326 16.44 -7.26 5.70
CA ALA A 326 16.64 -8.06 4.50
C ALA A 326 18.14 -8.35 4.26
N ASN A 327 19.01 -7.39 4.51
CA ASN A 327 20.47 -7.60 4.47
C ASN A 327 20.92 -8.59 5.56
N ALA A 328 20.42 -8.44 6.80
CA ALA A 328 20.75 -9.37 7.89
C ALA A 328 20.31 -10.80 7.57
N ALA A 329 19.06 -10.99 7.12
CA ALA A 329 18.56 -12.31 6.74
C ALA A 329 19.40 -12.94 5.62
N MET A 330 19.84 -12.16 4.62
CA MET A 330 20.73 -12.64 3.56
C MET A 330 22.07 -13.12 4.12
N LEU A 331 22.69 -12.38 5.05
CA LEU A 331 23.95 -12.75 5.66
C LEU A 331 23.80 -13.99 6.56
N HIS A 332 22.72 -14.10 7.32
CA HIS A 332 22.41 -15.26 8.15
C HIS A 332 22.19 -16.54 7.32
N CYS A 333 21.45 -16.43 6.21
CA CYS A 333 21.21 -17.55 5.30
C CYS A 333 22.45 -17.93 4.47
N GLY A 334 23.39 -17.00 4.28
CA GLY A 334 24.63 -17.20 3.55
C GLY A 334 24.39 -17.68 2.10
N ALA A 335 25.22 -18.62 1.61
CA ALA A 335 25.13 -19.11 0.24
C ALA A 335 23.76 -19.67 -0.16
N ARG A 336 23.00 -20.24 0.77
CA ARG A 336 21.63 -20.71 0.52
C ARG A 336 20.69 -19.57 0.19
N GLY A 337 20.79 -18.44 0.92
CA GLY A 337 19.99 -17.23 0.68
C GLY A 337 20.28 -16.60 -0.69
N TYR A 338 21.46 -16.81 -1.24
CA TYR A 338 21.88 -16.27 -2.53
C TYR A 338 21.36 -17.07 -3.75
N VAL A 339 20.76 -18.24 -3.53
CA VAL A 339 20.12 -19.03 -4.59
C VAL A 339 18.85 -18.30 -5.09
N ALA A 340 18.71 -18.16 -6.41
CA ALA A 340 17.60 -17.41 -7.02
C ALA A 340 16.20 -17.91 -6.62
N ALA A 341 16.03 -19.20 -6.31
CA ALA A 341 14.76 -19.76 -5.86
C ALA A 341 14.48 -19.51 -4.36
N HIS A 342 15.48 -19.05 -3.58
CA HIS A 342 15.30 -18.83 -2.14
C HIS A 342 14.58 -17.51 -1.88
N ARG A 343 13.63 -17.50 -0.93
CA ARG A 343 12.82 -16.29 -0.64
C ARG A 343 13.64 -15.09 -0.12
N CYS A 344 14.82 -15.34 0.42
CA CYS A 344 15.71 -14.30 0.94
C CYS A 344 16.07 -13.25 -0.12
N GLN A 345 16.42 -13.68 -1.36
CA GLN A 345 16.74 -12.75 -2.44
C GLN A 345 15.50 -11.92 -2.85
N ARG A 346 14.28 -12.50 -2.77
CA ARG A 346 13.06 -11.75 -3.02
C ARG A 346 12.87 -10.67 -1.96
N ARG A 347 13.04 -11.00 -0.67
CA ARG A 347 12.96 -10.02 0.43
C ARG A 347 13.97 -8.88 0.29
N LEU A 348 15.18 -9.20 -0.17
CA LEU A 348 16.19 -8.17 -0.43
C LEU A 348 15.72 -7.18 -1.50
N ARG A 349 15.14 -7.66 -2.61
CA ARG A 349 14.61 -6.81 -3.69
C ARG A 349 13.37 -6.02 -3.25
N GLU A 350 12.43 -6.66 -2.56
CA GLU A 350 11.21 -6.06 -2.03
C GLU A 350 11.50 -4.98 -0.97
N SER A 351 12.59 -5.11 -0.17
CA SER A 351 12.93 -4.13 0.87
C SER A 351 13.26 -2.76 0.30
N TYR A 352 13.90 -2.70 -0.86
CA TYR A 352 14.16 -1.43 -1.55
C TYR A 352 12.85 -0.78 -2.02
N PHE A 353 11.86 -1.56 -2.46
CA PHE A 353 10.55 -1.00 -2.76
C PHE A 353 9.90 -0.38 -1.52
N VAL A 354 9.94 -1.06 -0.38
CA VAL A 354 9.41 -0.51 0.89
C VAL A 354 10.07 0.83 1.25
N ALA A 355 11.37 0.97 1.01
CA ALA A 355 12.12 2.21 1.28
C ALA A 355 11.84 3.33 0.27
N ILE A 356 11.45 3.00 -0.99
CA ILE A 356 11.30 4.00 -2.06
C ILE A 356 9.85 4.30 -2.44
N VAL A 357 8.86 3.49 -2.01
CA VAL A 357 7.44 3.81 -2.25
C VAL A 357 7.09 5.16 -1.61
N THR A 358 6.35 5.98 -2.34
CA THR A 358 6.12 7.39 -1.96
C THR A 358 5.27 7.54 -0.69
N PRO A 359 5.73 8.33 0.30
CA PRO A 359 6.95 9.12 0.32
C PRO A 359 8.21 8.26 0.54
N ALA A 360 9.20 8.40 -0.35
CA ALA A 360 10.44 7.65 -0.31
C ALA A 360 11.38 8.16 0.81
N THR A 361 12.35 7.34 1.23
CA THR A 361 13.35 7.68 2.26
C THR A 361 13.92 9.10 2.11
N LYS A 362 14.35 9.49 0.90
CA LYS A 362 14.88 10.84 0.65
C LYS A 362 13.84 11.95 0.84
N GLN A 363 12.57 11.68 0.50
CA GLN A 363 11.47 12.61 0.70
C GLN A 363 11.10 12.70 2.18
N LEU A 364 11.05 11.57 2.90
CA LEU A 364 10.77 11.55 4.34
C LEU A 364 11.81 12.34 5.12
N ARG A 365 13.10 12.23 4.75
CA ARG A 365 14.18 13.02 5.34
C ARG A 365 14.02 14.52 5.07
N LEU A 366 13.67 14.91 3.85
CA LEU A 366 13.33 16.30 3.50
C LEU A 366 12.12 16.80 4.31
N MET A 367 11.08 15.98 4.45
CA MET A 367 9.90 16.33 5.25
C MET A 367 10.25 16.55 6.72
N LEU A 368 11.11 15.71 7.31
CA LEU A 368 11.57 15.88 8.69
C LEU A 368 12.39 17.16 8.90
N ASP A 369 13.16 17.58 7.91
CA ASP A 369 13.91 18.83 7.93
C ASP A 369 12.98 20.05 7.89
N GLN A 370 11.90 19.99 7.12
CA GLN A 370 10.95 21.10 6.92
C GLN A 370 9.83 21.17 7.98
N LEU A 371 9.54 20.06 8.66
CA LEU A 371 8.50 20.04 9.70
C LEU A 371 9.03 20.66 11.01
N PRO A 372 8.19 21.43 11.73
CA PRO A 372 8.55 21.96 13.05
C PRO A 372 8.94 20.83 14.01
N ALA A 373 9.84 21.15 14.93
CA ALA A 373 10.31 20.24 15.97
C ALA A 373 9.18 19.85 16.93
#